data_a30348870eaad556947bff9914ad0f0a
#
_entry.id   a30348870eaad556947bff9914ad0f0a
#
_cell.length_a   1.000
_cell.length_b   1.000
_cell.length_c   1.000
_cell.angle_alpha   90.00
_cell.angle_beta   90.00
_cell.angle_gamma   90.00
#
_symmetry.space_group_name_H-M   'P 1'
#
loop_
_entity.id
_entity.type
_entity.pdbx_description
1 polymer ?
#
loop_
_entity_poly.entity_id
_entity_poly.type
_entity_poly.pdbx_seq_one_letter_code
_entity_poly.pdbx_strand_id
1 'polypeptide(L)'
;MAEQKNSMPPRRPGGPGHGPRSHGYQRPQDLRGTVKKLLHYVGRYKGLLVLVAVCLLLSSVGSVASSYFLKPAINDYILPGDFAGLLKLLVLMGLVFVLSALCSYVYSRIMVRVSQRTVAALRQDLFDKLQELPLRYFDTHQSGDLMSRFTNDIDTVSEMINNSFANVLSNSLTFLCTIGMLLYLNWALTLITFAFLGLMLLVVKVIGGRSRVSFQRQQAALGDLNGYIEEMIEGQKVIKVFHHEQQAIDQFSARNDTYQTAATMAQTYAGSMMPATANLSRINYAVTCCVGGLLAMGGVFDIGSLGAYLLYVKQVSQPVSQISQQVNTILAAIAGAERIFAVMEAQPEEDEGQTTIVRVEKNGNTLTEVPQRTGHWAWKKPDGSLTELRGDVRFDHVTFGYDPDKAVLHDISLFAEPGQKIAFVG
;
A
#
# COMPACT_ATOMS: atom_id res chain seq x y z
N MET A 1 58.15 8.31 43.41
CA MET A 1 57.80 7.89 42.06
C MET A 1 56.28 7.74 42.05
N ALA A 2 55.59 8.69 41.45
CA ALA A 2 54.15 8.79 41.48
C ALA A 2 53.55 8.12 40.24
N GLU A 3 52.64 7.18 40.47
CA GLU A 3 51.80 6.55 39.44
C GLU A 3 50.82 7.56 38.86
N GLN A 4 50.97 7.91 37.59
CA GLN A 4 49.96 8.64 36.80
C GLN A 4 48.85 7.67 36.37
N LYS A 5 47.71 7.72 37.04
CA LYS A 5 46.46 7.12 36.56
C LYS A 5 45.92 7.89 35.35
N ASN A 6 46.08 7.29 34.19
CA ASN A 6 45.46 7.76 32.94
C ASN A 6 43.97 7.43 32.97
N SER A 7 43.13 8.38 33.37
CA SER A 7 41.68 8.25 33.31
C SER A 7 41.20 8.60 31.90
N MET A 8 40.83 7.59 31.11
CA MET A 8 40.06 7.79 29.88
C MET A 8 38.71 8.46 30.20
N PRO A 9 38.29 9.45 29.42
CA PRO A 9 36.94 10.01 29.58
C PRO A 9 35.88 9.01 29.25
N PRO A 10 34.68 9.04 29.89
CA PRO A 10 33.61 8.10 29.64
C PRO A 10 33.10 8.27 28.20
N ARG A 11 33.04 7.14 27.47
CA ARG A 11 32.39 7.05 26.15
C ARG A 11 30.94 7.51 26.28
N ARG A 12 30.57 8.52 25.52
CA ARG A 12 29.15 8.90 25.33
C ARG A 12 28.39 7.69 24.78
N PRO A 13 27.18 7.42 25.28
CA PRO A 13 26.34 6.38 24.68
C PRO A 13 26.08 6.77 23.22
N GLY A 14 26.42 5.88 22.31
CA GLY A 14 26.13 6.05 20.89
C GLY A 14 24.62 6.28 20.69
N GLY A 15 24.27 7.29 19.90
CA GLY A 15 22.89 7.53 19.50
C GLY A 15 22.33 6.30 18.79
N PRO A 16 21.00 6.15 18.73
CA PRO A 16 20.37 4.98 18.12
C PRO A 16 20.81 4.85 16.67
N GLY A 17 21.48 3.73 16.35
CA GLY A 17 21.96 3.40 15.03
C GLY A 17 20.81 3.46 14.02
N HIS A 18 21.06 4.17 12.92
CA HIS A 18 20.16 4.26 11.78
C HIS A 18 20.33 3.00 10.91
N GLY A 19 19.89 1.84 11.43
CA GLY A 19 19.66 0.69 10.57
C GLY A 19 18.50 0.99 9.61
N PRO A 20 18.46 0.40 8.40
CA PRO A 20 17.35 0.59 7.49
C PRO A 20 16.07 0.19 8.23
N ARG A 21 15.24 1.18 8.56
CA ARG A 21 13.95 0.94 9.20
C ARG A 21 13.15 0.07 8.26
N SER A 22 13.04 -1.23 8.59
CA SER A 22 12.06 -2.11 7.98
C SER A 22 10.74 -1.34 8.08
N HIS A 23 10.08 -1.11 6.94
CA HIS A 23 8.78 -0.47 6.89
C HIS A 23 7.77 -1.42 7.54
N GLY A 24 7.86 -1.54 8.87
CA GLY A 24 6.87 -2.21 9.68
C GLY A 24 5.55 -1.50 9.45
N TYR A 25 4.53 -2.28 9.20
CA TYR A 25 3.15 -1.91 8.96
C TYR A 25 2.69 -0.87 10.01
N GLN A 26 2.89 0.41 9.71
CA GLN A 26 2.39 1.50 10.53
C GLN A 26 0.90 1.62 10.25
N ARG A 27 0.09 1.44 11.30
CA ARG A 27 -1.35 1.65 11.18
C ARG A 27 -1.59 3.13 10.92
N PRO A 28 -2.46 3.48 9.96
CA PRO A 28 -2.81 4.86 9.69
C PRO A 28 -3.39 5.51 10.97
N GLN A 29 -2.97 6.74 11.27
CA GLN A 29 -3.38 7.50 12.44
C GLN A 29 -4.72 8.20 12.20
N ASP A 30 -4.91 8.79 11.01
CA ASP A 30 -6.16 9.43 10.57
C ASP A 30 -6.76 8.74 9.35
N LEU A 31 -7.44 7.60 9.60
CA LEU A 31 -8.16 6.86 8.56
C LEU A 31 -9.23 7.71 7.86
N ARG A 32 -10.01 8.51 8.63
CA ARG A 32 -11.16 9.23 8.07
C ARG A 32 -10.74 10.40 7.19
N GLY A 33 -9.77 11.20 7.64
CA GLY A 33 -9.23 12.32 6.89
C GLY A 33 -8.58 11.87 5.60
N THR A 34 -7.71 10.84 5.68
CA THR A 34 -6.98 10.28 4.52
C THR A 34 -7.93 9.70 3.47
N VAL A 35 -8.93 8.91 3.90
CA VAL A 35 -9.95 8.36 2.99
C VAL A 35 -10.77 9.47 2.32
N LYS A 36 -11.14 10.52 3.06
CA LYS A 36 -11.87 11.66 2.49
C LYS A 36 -11.04 12.39 1.41
N LYS A 37 -9.75 12.59 1.63
CA LYS A 37 -8.83 13.18 0.65
C LYS A 37 -8.69 12.31 -0.59
N LEU A 38 -8.48 10.99 -0.42
CA LEU A 38 -8.45 10.04 -1.54
C LEU A 38 -9.77 10.03 -2.32
N LEU A 39 -10.92 10.03 -1.62
CA LEU A 39 -12.23 10.10 -2.26
C LEU A 39 -12.43 11.39 -3.04
N HIS A 40 -11.79 12.50 -2.67
CA HIS A 40 -11.82 13.74 -3.43
C HIS A 40 -11.16 13.56 -4.80
N TYR A 41 -9.98 12.92 -4.87
CA TYR A 41 -9.30 12.63 -6.13
C TYR A 41 -10.09 11.68 -7.03
N VAL A 42 -10.57 10.57 -6.46
CA VAL A 42 -11.34 9.55 -7.18
C VAL A 42 -12.72 10.07 -7.57
N GLY A 43 -13.31 10.95 -6.74
CA GLY A 43 -14.64 11.53 -6.93
C GLY A 43 -14.77 12.45 -8.15
N ARG A 44 -13.64 12.89 -8.73
CA ARG A 44 -13.64 13.58 -10.05
C ARG A 44 -14.22 12.70 -11.15
N TYR A 45 -14.21 11.38 -10.97
CA TYR A 45 -14.67 10.38 -11.94
C TYR A 45 -15.98 9.70 -11.54
N LYS A 46 -16.85 10.37 -10.73
CA LYS A 46 -18.08 9.80 -10.17
C LYS A 46 -19.01 9.13 -11.22
N GLY A 47 -19.11 9.67 -12.42
CA GLY A 47 -19.91 9.07 -13.49
C GLY A 47 -19.36 7.73 -13.96
N LEU A 48 -18.02 7.59 -14.07
CA LEU A 48 -17.37 6.32 -14.40
C LEU A 48 -17.49 5.32 -13.25
N LEU A 49 -17.44 5.78 -11.99
CA LEU A 49 -17.62 4.92 -10.81
C LEU A 49 -19.04 4.37 -10.71
N VAL A 50 -20.06 5.14 -11.06
CA VAL A 50 -21.45 4.64 -11.15
C VAL A 50 -21.54 3.55 -12.20
N LEU A 51 -20.94 3.75 -13.38
CA LEU A 51 -20.92 2.71 -14.42
C LEU A 51 -20.17 1.45 -13.94
N VAL A 52 -19.05 1.60 -13.23
CA VAL A 52 -18.33 0.49 -12.59
C VAL A 52 -19.23 -0.26 -11.61
N ALA A 53 -19.96 0.46 -10.74
CA ALA A 53 -20.87 -0.17 -9.77
C ALA A 53 -21.98 -0.97 -10.47
N VAL A 54 -22.56 -0.43 -11.53
CA VAL A 54 -23.57 -1.15 -12.34
C VAL A 54 -22.97 -2.39 -13.01
N CYS A 55 -21.79 -2.28 -13.62
CA CYS A 55 -21.11 -3.42 -14.24
C CYS A 55 -20.74 -4.50 -13.21
N LEU A 56 -20.27 -4.10 -12.00
CA LEU A 56 -19.99 -5.03 -10.90
C LEU A 56 -21.27 -5.75 -10.43
N LEU A 57 -22.38 -5.05 -10.29
CA LEU A 57 -23.67 -5.64 -9.95
C LEU A 57 -24.10 -6.67 -11.00
N LEU A 58 -24.11 -6.28 -12.27
CA LEU A 58 -24.50 -7.17 -13.36
C LEU A 58 -23.58 -8.40 -13.46
N SER A 59 -22.27 -8.21 -13.31
CA SER A 59 -21.31 -9.31 -13.32
C SER A 59 -21.51 -10.25 -12.14
N SER A 60 -21.71 -9.72 -10.92
CA SER A 60 -21.94 -10.53 -9.71
C SER A 60 -23.26 -11.30 -9.77
N VAL A 61 -24.34 -10.65 -10.20
CA VAL A 61 -25.65 -11.30 -10.40
C VAL A 61 -25.55 -12.36 -11.48
N GLY A 62 -24.89 -12.08 -12.60
CA GLY A 62 -24.67 -13.05 -13.68
C GLY A 62 -23.86 -14.28 -13.23
N SER A 63 -22.83 -14.08 -12.41
CA SER A 63 -22.03 -15.16 -11.81
C SER A 63 -22.88 -16.06 -10.89
N VAL A 64 -23.74 -15.46 -10.07
CA VAL A 64 -24.65 -16.21 -9.18
C VAL A 64 -25.79 -16.89 -9.98
N ALA A 65 -26.37 -16.18 -10.95
CA ALA A 65 -27.43 -16.73 -11.80
C ALA A 65 -26.94 -17.94 -12.61
N SER A 66 -25.66 -17.95 -13.03
CA SER A 66 -25.09 -19.09 -13.76
C SER A 66 -25.17 -20.40 -12.98
N SER A 67 -24.97 -20.36 -11.67
CA SER A 67 -25.12 -21.53 -10.79
C SER A 67 -26.59 -21.95 -10.63
N TYR A 68 -27.51 -20.98 -10.64
CA TYR A 68 -28.96 -21.28 -10.55
C TYR A 68 -29.49 -21.98 -11.78
N PHE A 69 -28.97 -21.68 -12.97
CA PHE A 69 -29.42 -22.32 -14.21
C PHE A 69 -29.28 -23.85 -14.21
N LEU A 70 -28.44 -24.41 -13.34
CA LEU A 70 -28.32 -25.86 -13.19
C LEU A 70 -29.65 -26.49 -12.72
N LYS A 71 -30.43 -25.77 -11.90
CA LYS A 71 -31.74 -26.26 -11.42
C LYS A 71 -32.72 -26.49 -12.56
N PRO A 72 -33.11 -25.47 -13.38
CA PRO A 72 -34.00 -25.70 -14.51
C PRO A 72 -33.38 -26.62 -15.56
N ALA A 73 -32.08 -26.61 -15.77
CA ALA A 73 -31.42 -27.52 -16.70
C ALA A 73 -31.70 -28.98 -16.37
N ILE A 74 -31.57 -29.36 -15.10
CA ILE A 74 -31.82 -30.75 -14.66
C ILE A 74 -33.29 -31.05 -14.59
N ASN A 75 -34.11 -30.24 -13.90
CA ASN A 75 -35.48 -30.56 -13.58
C ASN A 75 -36.43 -30.42 -14.77
N ASP A 76 -36.27 -29.36 -15.57
CA ASP A 76 -37.28 -28.99 -16.57
C ASP A 76 -36.91 -29.50 -17.98
N TYR A 77 -35.60 -29.84 -18.20
CA TYR A 77 -35.15 -30.25 -19.54
C TYR A 77 -34.48 -31.62 -19.57
N ILE A 78 -33.52 -31.92 -18.65
CA ILE A 78 -32.75 -33.19 -18.68
C ILE A 78 -33.66 -34.35 -18.24
N LEU A 79 -34.32 -34.22 -17.08
CA LEU A 79 -35.19 -35.30 -16.56
C LEU A 79 -36.37 -35.60 -17.48
N PRO A 80 -37.09 -34.60 -18.07
CA PRO A 80 -38.16 -34.85 -19.05
C PRO A 80 -37.66 -35.25 -20.45
N GLY A 81 -36.38 -35.04 -20.78
CA GLY A 81 -35.77 -35.34 -22.09
C GLY A 81 -36.03 -34.28 -23.16
N ASP A 82 -36.34 -33.04 -22.78
CA ASP A 82 -36.55 -31.93 -23.73
C ASP A 82 -35.22 -31.29 -24.19
N PHE A 83 -34.65 -31.86 -25.27
CA PHE A 83 -33.41 -31.35 -25.86
C PHE A 83 -33.56 -29.95 -26.49
N ALA A 84 -34.73 -29.62 -27.04
CA ALA A 84 -34.96 -28.32 -27.66
C ALA A 84 -35.03 -27.20 -26.62
N GLY A 85 -35.68 -27.46 -25.47
CA GLY A 85 -35.72 -26.56 -24.34
C GLY A 85 -34.32 -26.39 -23.70
N LEU A 86 -33.58 -27.49 -23.53
CA LEU A 86 -32.21 -27.45 -23.01
C LEU A 86 -31.30 -26.59 -23.90
N LEU A 87 -31.38 -26.69 -25.23
CA LEU A 87 -30.59 -25.87 -26.13
C LEU A 87 -30.89 -24.38 -25.96
N LYS A 88 -32.17 -24.00 -25.81
CA LYS A 88 -32.57 -22.61 -25.55
C LYS A 88 -31.99 -22.09 -24.22
N LEU A 89 -32.03 -22.92 -23.18
CA LEU A 89 -31.45 -22.58 -21.87
C LEU A 89 -29.93 -22.39 -21.98
N LEU A 90 -29.22 -23.27 -22.70
CA LEU A 90 -27.78 -23.17 -22.92
C LEU A 90 -27.42 -21.89 -23.67
N VAL A 91 -28.19 -21.49 -24.69
CA VAL A 91 -27.99 -20.22 -25.38
C VAL A 91 -28.19 -19.03 -24.41
N LEU A 92 -29.27 -19.08 -23.60
CA LEU A 92 -29.49 -18.03 -22.56
C LEU A 92 -28.33 -17.95 -21.56
N MET A 93 -27.87 -19.10 -21.06
CA MET A 93 -26.68 -19.17 -20.19
C MET A 93 -25.45 -18.55 -20.87
N GLY A 94 -25.19 -18.90 -22.12
CA GLY A 94 -24.12 -18.34 -22.93
C GLY A 94 -24.21 -16.83 -23.04
N LEU A 95 -25.39 -16.27 -23.29
CA LEU A 95 -25.64 -14.82 -23.32
C LEU A 95 -25.36 -14.17 -21.97
N VAL A 96 -25.77 -14.74 -20.86
CA VAL A 96 -25.52 -14.24 -19.50
C VAL A 96 -24.02 -14.26 -19.19
N PHE A 97 -23.30 -15.33 -19.56
CA PHE A 97 -21.85 -15.41 -19.39
C PHE A 97 -21.11 -14.36 -20.21
N VAL A 98 -21.48 -14.19 -21.49
CA VAL A 98 -20.87 -13.17 -22.36
C VAL A 98 -21.13 -11.77 -21.82
N LEU A 99 -22.35 -11.48 -21.36
CA LEU A 99 -22.68 -10.20 -20.74
C LEU A 99 -21.88 -9.97 -19.46
N SER A 100 -21.77 -10.97 -18.59
CA SER A 100 -20.98 -10.89 -17.35
C SER A 100 -19.50 -10.66 -17.64
N ALA A 101 -18.94 -11.36 -18.63
CA ALA A 101 -17.55 -11.19 -19.07
C ALA A 101 -17.32 -9.79 -19.66
N LEU A 102 -18.26 -9.29 -20.46
CA LEU A 102 -18.21 -7.93 -21.01
C LEU A 102 -18.26 -6.87 -19.89
N CYS A 103 -19.18 -7.01 -18.93
CA CYS A 103 -19.24 -6.14 -17.77
C CYS A 103 -17.94 -6.17 -16.96
N SER A 104 -17.37 -7.36 -16.74
CA SER A 104 -16.07 -7.52 -16.08
C SER A 104 -14.95 -6.82 -16.81
N TYR A 105 -14.89 -6.97 -18.12
CA TYR A 105 -13.90 -6.29 -18.96
C TYR A 105 -14.05 -4.76 -18.89
N VAL A 106 -15.30 -4.28 -19.02
CA VAL A 106 -15.60 -2.83 -19.00
C VAL A 106 -15.21 -2.20 -17.66
N TYR A 107 -15.65 -2.79 -16.52
CA TYR A 107 -15.30 -2.21 -15.22
C TYR A 107 -13.80 -2.24 -14.96
N SER A 108 -13.10 -3.33 -15.32
CA SER A 108 -11.65 -3.44 -15.17
C SER A 108 -10.93 -2.37 -15.99
N ARG A 109 -11.32 -2.15 -17.25
CA ARG A 109 -10.75 -1.09 -18.11
C ARG A 109 -10.98 0.30 -17.54
N ILE A 110 -12.16 0.55 -16.96
CA ILE A 110 -12.49 1.85 -16.34
C ILE A 110 -11.65 2.03 -15.07
N MET A 111 -11.56 1.00 -14.22
CA MET A 111 -10.79 1.10 -12.97
C MET A 111 -9.31 1.37 -13.22
N VAL A 112 -8.69 0.72 -14.21
CA VAL A 112 -7.32 1.03 -14.63
C VAL A 112 -7.18 2.50 -15.05
N ARG A 113 -8.13 3.03 -15.85
CA ARG A 113 -8.09 4.44 -16.28
C ARG A 113 -8.25 5.41 -15.11
N VAL A 114 -9.19 5.13 -14.21
CA VAL A 114 -9.43 5.96 -13.02
C VAL A 114 -8.20 5.93 -12.11
N SER A 115 -7.65 4.74 -11.84
CA SER A 115 -6.45 4.57 -11.01
C SER A 115 -5.27 5.35 -11.60
N GLN A 116 -4.92 5.14 -12.88
CA GLN A 116 -3.75 5.79 -13.49
C GLN A 116 -3.90 7.32 -13.56
N ARG A 117 -5.10 7.84 -13.83
CA ARG A 117 -5.34 9.28 -13.81
C ARG A 117 -5.27 9.86 -12.40
N THR A 118 -5.78 9.14 -11.40
CA THR A 118 -5.68 9.56 -9.99
C THR A 118 -4.23 9.58 -9.54
N VAL A 119 -3.47 8.54 -9.87
CA VAL A 119 -2.03 8.44 -9.56
C VAL A 119 -1.22 9.54 -10.26
N ALA A 120 -1.51 9.83 -11.53
CA ALA A 120 -0.84 10.92 -12.25
C ALA A 120 -1.11 12.29 -11.58
N ALA A 121 -2.36 12.54 -11.15
CA ALA A 121 -2.70 13.76 -10.42
C ALA A 121 -1.99 13.82 -9.05
N LEU A 122 -1.99 12.71 -8.30
CA LEU A 122 -1.28 12.66 -7.01
C LEU A 122 0.22 12.90 -7.15
N ARG A 123 0.87 12.31 -8.19
CA ARG A 123 2.30 12.53 -8.47
C ARG A 123 2.58 13.98 -8.82
N GLN A 124 1.72 14.59 -9.63
CA GLN A 124 1.86 15.99 -10.02
C GLN A 124 1.73 16.91 -8.82
N ASP A 125 0.64 16.77 -8.05
CA ASP A 125 0.39 17.62 -6.87
C ASP A 125 1.47 17.45 -5.80
N LEU A 126 1.99 16.22 -5.61
CA LEU A 126 3.11 15.94 -4.71
C LEU A 126 4.41 16.59 -5.20
N PHE A 127 4.68 16.53 -6.52
CA PHE A 127 5.88 17.12 -7.10
C PHE A 127 5.83 18.65 -7.02
N ASP A 128 4.69 19.23 -7.39
CA ASP A 128 4.48 20.69 -7.32
C ASP A 128 4.67 21.17 -5.89
N LYS A 129 4.11 20.44 -4.91
CA LYS A 129 4.28 20.76 -3.50
C LYS A 129 5.74 20.70 -3.04
N LEU A 130 6.52 19.72 -3.51
CA LEU A 130 7.95 19.65 -3.15
C LEU A 130 8.74 20.88 -3.63
N GLN A 131 8.33 21.50 -4.77
CA GLN A 131 9.00 22.72 -5.25
C GLN A 131 8.70 23.95 -4.38
N GLU A 132 7.64 23.90 -3.57
CA GLU A 132 7.24 24.98 -2.66
C GLU A 132 7.83 24.84 -1.26
N LEU A 133 8.46 23.69 -0.94
CA LEU A 133 8.94 23.42 0.42
C LEU A 133 10.30 24.09 0.68
N PRO A 134 10.53 24.58 1.92
CA PRO A 134 11.77 25.23 2.30
C PRO A 134 12.93 24.22 2.35
N LEU A 135 14.18 24.69 2.19
CA LEU A 135 15.39 23.86 2.26
C LEU A 135 15.48 23.08 3.57
N ARG A 136 15.04 23.68 4.70
CA ARG A 136 14.95 22.99 6.00
C ARG A 136 14.23 21.64 5.90
N TYR A 137 13.19 21.52 5.06
CA TYR A 137 12.44 20.28 4.89
C TYR A 137 13.32 19.18 4.32
N PHE A 138 14.16 19.51 3.32
CA PHE A 138 15.06 18.55 2.66
C PHE A 138 16.24 18.17 3.53
N ASP A 139 16.73 19.08 4.37
CA ASP A 139 17.84 18.82 5.31
C ASP A 139 17.40 17.92 6.48
N THR A 140 16.10 17.95 6.83
CA THR A 140 15.55 17.14 7.93
C THR A 140 14.95 15.81 7.48
N HIS A 141 14.68 15.63 6.18
CA HIS A 141 14.11 14.41 5.62
C HIS A 141 15.09 13.73 4.67
N GLN A 142 15.23 12.41 4.78
CA GLN A 142 16.10 11.66 3.89
C GLN A 142 15.50 11.61 2.47
N SER A 143 16.33 11.81 1.46
CA SER A 143 15.93 11.74 0.05
C SER A 143 15.30 10.39 -0.32
N GLY A 144 15.75 9.29 0.32
CA GLY A 144 15.19 7.97 0.14
C GLY A 144 13.74 7.84 0.63
N ASP A 145 13.38 8.51 1.74
CA ASP A 145 12.01 8.54 2.26
C ASP A 145 11.08 9.29 1.31
N LEU A 146 11.54 10.44 0.78
CA LEU A 146 10.78 11.20 -0.20
C LEU A 146 10.57 10.41 -1.49
N MET A 147 11.62 9.75 -1.98
CA MET A 147 11.53 8.92 -3.19
C MET A 147 10.59 7.73 -2.98
N SER A 148 10.58 7.11 -1.80
CA SER A 148 9.64 6.03 -1.46
C SER A 148 8.17 6.46 -1.54
N ARG A 149 7.86 7.75 -1.28
CA ARG A 149 6.49 8.27 -1.43
C ARG A 149 6.07 8.37 -2.89
N PHE A 150 7.00 8.71 -3.80
CA PHE A 150 6.74 8.75 -5.26
C PHE A 150 6.61 7.37 -5.90
N THR A 151 7.24 6.36 -5.31
CA THR A 151 7.26 4.99 -5.82
C THR A 151 6.32 4.11 -5.02
N ASN A 152 6.77 3.56 -3.90
CA ASN A 152 6.08 2.53 -3.15
C ASN A 152 4.70 2.96 -2.62
N ASP A 153 4.59 4.17 -2.06
CA ASP A 153 3.33 4.62 -1.48
C ASP A 153 2.29 4.90 -2.56
N ILE A 154 2.68 5.57 -3.64
CA ILE A 154 1.78 5.83 -4.77
C ILE A 154 1.39 4.53 -5.49
N ASP A 155 2.31 3.57 -5.65
CA ASP A 155 2.01 2.29 -6.29
C ASP A 155 1.04 1.46 -5.43
N THR A 156 1.17 1.51 -4.10
CA THR A 156 0.23 0.87 -3.18
C THR A 156 -1.17 1.51 -3.24
N VAL A 157 -1.25 2.83 -3.37
CA VAL A 157 -2.52 3.55 -3.60
C VAL A 157 -3.12 3.17 -4.96
N SER A 158 -2.28 3.06 -6.01
CA SER A 158 -2.69 2.60 -7.34
C SER A 158 -3.32 1.19 -7.29
N GLU A 159 -2.66 0.26 -6.60
CA GLU A 159 -3.13 -1.11 -6.41
C GLU A 159 -4.48 -1.16 -5.68
N MET A 160 -4.63 -0.37 -4.62
CA MET A 160 -5.88 -0.27 -3.88
C MET A 160 -7.02 0.22 -4.77
N ILE A 161 -6.83 1.31 -5.51
CA ILE A 161 -7.87 1.89 -6.38
C ILE A 161 -8.19 0.92 -7.52
N ASN A 162 -7.17 0.33 -8.16
CA ASN A 162 -7.34 -0.51 -9.35
C ASN A 162 -8.03 -1.84 -9.01
N ASN A 163 -7.56 -2.53 -7.97
CA ASN A 163 -7.93 -3.92 -7.71
C ASN A 163 -8.72 -4.07 -6.41
N SER A 164 -8.22 -3.50 -5.29
CA SER A 164 -8.74 -3.86 -3.97
C SER A 164 -10.18 -3.38 -3.75
N PHE A 165 -10.50 -2.16 -4.16
CA PHE A 165 -11.84 -1.60 -4.00
C PHE A 165 -12.89 -2.37 -4.84
N ALA A 166 -12.59 -2.63 -6.11
CA ALA A 166 -13.48 -3.37 -6.99
C ALA A 166 -13.67 -4.83 -6.52
N ASN A 167 -12.57 -5.48 -6.08
CA ASN A 167 -12.61 -6.84 -5.57
C ASN A 167 -13.42 -6.97 -4.27
N VAL A 168 -13.25 -6.05 -3.31
CA VAL A 168 -14.05 -6.06 -2.08
C VAL A 168 -15.51 -5.88 -2.39
N LEU A 169 -15.87 -4.94 -3.26
CA LEU A 169 -17.27 -4.70 -3.63
C LEU A 169 -17.87 -5.90 -4.37
N SER A 170 -17.17 -6.44 -5.38
CA SER A 170 -17.61 -7.60 -6.14
C SER A 170 -17.78 -8.84 -5.25
N ASN A 171 -16.76 -9.14 -4.41
CA ASN A 171 -16.83 -10.28 -3.50
C ASN A 171 -17.93 -10.15 -2.45
N SER A 172 -18.16 -8.93 -1.93
CA SER A 172 -19.26 -8.68 -0.99
C SER A 172 -20.62 -8.86 -1.65
N LEU A 173 -20.81 -8.35 -2.87
CA LEU A 173 -22.05 -8.55 -3.63
C LEU A 173 -22.27 -10.03 -3.95
N THR A 174 -21.25 -10.73 -4.46
CA THR A 174 -21.34 -12.17 -4.75
C THR A 174 -21.66 -12.97 -3.49
N PHE A 175 -21.02 -12.64 -2.36
CA PHE A 175 -21.29 -13.30 -1.08
C PHE A 175 -22.74 -13.11 -0.63
N LEU A 176 -23.25 -11.87 -0.66
CA LEU A 176 -24.64 -11.57 -0.28
C LEU A 176 -25.64 -12.24 -1.20
N CYS A 177 -25.42 -12.18 -2.52
CA CYS A 177 -26.28 -12.87 -3.49
C CYS A 177 -26.25 -14.39 -3.30
N THR A 178 -25.06 -14.97 -3.06
CA THR A 178 -24.93 -16.43 -2.83
C THR A 178 -25.67 -16.86 -1.56
N ILE A 179 -25.54 -16.11 -0.45
CA ILE A 179 -26.31 -16.37 0.77
C ILE A 179 -27.83 -16.26 0.50
N GLY A 180 -28.26 -15.22 -0.21
CA GLY A 180 -29.66 -15.06 -0.58
C GLY A 180 -30.20 -16.28 -1.38
N MET A 181 -29.40 -16.80 -2.32
CA MET A 181 -29.77 -17.98 -3.11
C MET A 181 -29.77 -19.28 -2.29
N LEU A 182 -28.82 -19.44 -1.36
CA LEU A 182 -28.79 -20.57 -0.43
C LEU A 182 -30.06 -20.60 0.43
N LEU A 183 -30.46 -19.46 1.00
CA LEU A 183 -31.70 -19.34 1.78
C LEU A 183 -32.94 -19.57 0.93
N TYR A 184 -32.97 -19.06 -0.28
CA TYR A 184 -34.07 -19.25 -1.22
C TYR A 184 -34.28 -20.73 -1.62
N LEU A 185 -33.17 -21.45 -1.87
CA LEU A 185 -33.23 -22.85 -2.28
C LEU A 185 -33.61 -23.77 -1.11
N ASN A 186 -32.98 -23.66 0.04
CA ASN A 186 -33.29 -24.46 1.23
C ASN A 186 -32.69 -23.83 2.50
N TRP A 187 -33.56 -23.29 3.36
CA TRP A 187 -33.11 -22.64 4.61
C TRP A 187 -32.48 -23.62 5.62
N ALA A 188 -32.96 -24.90 5.66
CA ALA A 188 -32.46 -25.89 6.62
C ALA A 188 -31.02 -26.33 6.28
N LEU A 189 -30.74 -26.59 4.99
CA LEU A 189 -29.34 -26.84 4.55
C LEU A 189 -28.43 -25.61 4.76
N THR A 190 -29.00 -24.41 4.67
CA THR A 190 -28.25 -23.18 4.87
C THR A 190 -27.77 -23.03 6.32
N LEU A 191 -28.50 -23.54 7.30
CA LEU A 191 -28.03 -23.62 8.70
C LEU A 191 -26.77 -24.46 8.83
N ILE A 192 -26.68 -25.58 8.11
CA ILE A 192 -25.46 -26.42 8.08
C ILE A 192 -24.32 -25.62 7.47
N THR A 193 -24.55 -24.96 6.33
CA THR A 193 -23.53 -24.11 5.68
C THR A 193 -23.05 -22.98 6.60
N PHE A 194 -23.95 -22.33 7.35
CA PHE A 194 -23.57 -21.30 8.33
C PHE A 194 -22.77 -21.85 9.51
N ALA A 195 -23.08 -23.06 9.98
CA ALA A 195 -22.28 -23.70 11.01
C ALA A 195 -20.84 -23.95 10.54
N PHE A 196 -20.67 -24.46 9.31
CA PHE A 196 -19.34 -24.63 8.72
C PHE A 196 -18.64 -23.30 8.42
N LEU A 197 -19.36 -22.27 8.01
CA LEU A 197 -18.80 -20.93 7.83
C LEU A 197 -18.31 -20.35 9.16
N GLY A 198 -19.09 -20.51 10.23
CA GLY A 198 -18.68 -20.15 11.60
C GLY A 198 -17.43 -20.89 12.07
N LEU A 199 -17.37 -22.21 11.81
CA LEU A 199 -16.20 -23.03 12.10
C LEU A 199 -14.98 -22.58 11.27
N MET A 200 -15.16 -22.24 10.00
CA MET A 200 -14.11 -21.70 9.14
C MET A 200 -13.56 -20.39 9.68
N LEU A 201 -14.41 -19.45 10.10
CA LEU A 201 -14.00 -18.19 10.72
C LEU A 201 -13.23 -18.42 12.03
N LEU A 202 -13.64 -19.40 12.84
CA LEU A 202 -12.91 -19.79 14.03
C LEU A 202 -11.51 -20.32 13.70
N VAL A 203 -11.40 -21.20 12.72
CA VAL A 203 -10.11 -21.75 12.25
C VAL A 203 -9.19 -20.63 11.73
N VAL A 204 -9.72 -19.73 10.91
CA VAL A 204 -8.99 -18.54 10.41
C VAL A 204 -8.50 -17.67 11.56
N LYS A 205 -9.35 -17.42 12.58
CA LYS A 205 -9.00 -16.63 13.77
C LYS A 205 -7.88 -17.29 14.58
N VAL A 206 -7.96 -18.61 14.80
CA VAL A 206 -6.97 -19.36 15.60
C VAL A 206 -5.62 -19.45 14.88
N ILE A 207 -5.63 -19.91 13.62
CA ILE A 207 -4.41 -20.04 12.82
C ILE A 207 -3.80 -18.67 12.55
N GLY A 208 -4.60 -17.69 12.16
CA GLY A 208 -4.15 -16.32 11.90
C GLY A 208 -3.56 -15.64 13.13
N GLY A 209 -4.14 -15.87 14.31
CA GLY A 209 -3.58 -15.38 15.56
C GLY A 209 -2.20 -15.96 15.86
N ARG A 210 -2.03 -17.30 15.71
CA ARG A 210 -0.74 -17.97 15.87
C ARG A 210 0.29 -17.56 14.81
N SER A 211 -0.14 -17.46 13.56
CA SER A 211 0.67 -16.98 12.45
C SER A 211 1.23 -15.59 12.73
N ARG A 212 0.39 -14.65 13.18
CA ARG A 212 0.81 -13.29 13.53
C ARG A 212 1.92 -13.27 14.59
N VAL A 213 1.76 -14.02 15.68
CA VAL A 213 2.77 -14.10 16.75
C VAL A 213 4.07 -14.70 16.21
N SER A 214 3.98 -15.74 15.37
CA SER A 214 5.16 -16.39 14.78
C SER A 214 5.88 -15.46 13.80
N PHE A 215 5.16 -14.67 12.99
CA PHE A 215 5.77 -13.65 12.12
C PHE A 215 6.45 -12.52 12.92
N GLN A 216 5.90 -12.11 14.06
CA GLN A 216 6.57 -11.15 14.94
C GLN A 216 7.90 -11.70 15.47
N ARG A 217 7.93 -12.97 15.88
CA ARG A 217 9.18 -13.63 16.32
C ARG A 217 10.18 -13.77 15.18
N GLN A 218 9.73 -14.13 13.98
CA GLN A 218 10.57 -14.18 12.79
C GLN A 218 11.20 -12.83 12.49
N GLN A 219 10.41 -11.74 12.54
CA GLN A 219 10.93 -10.38 12.28
C GLN A 219 11.93 -9.93 13.35
N ALA A 220 11.70 -10.28 14.61
CA ALA A 220 12.64 -9.98 15.69
C ALA A 220 13.98 -10.74 15.49
N ALA A 221 13.92 -12.03 15.16
CA ALA A 221 15.12 -12.85 14.89
C ALA A 221 15.86 -12.37 13.63
N LEU A 222 15.13 -11.93 12.59
CA LEU A 222 15.72 -11.34 11.38
C LEU A 222 16.43 -10.02 11.70
N GLY A 223 15.82 -9.20 12.55
CA GLY A 223 16.41 -7.93 12.99
C GLY A 223 17.73 -8.15 13.75
N ASP A 224 17.75 -9.12 14.69
CA ASP A 224 18.96 -9.49 15.43
C ASP A 224 20.06 -10.04 14.50
N LEU A 225 19.69 -10.91 13.56
CA LEU A 225 20.63 -11.46 12.58
C LEU A 225 21.22 -10.36 11.68
N ASN A 226 20.37 -9.45 11.16
CA ASN A 226 20.82 -8.35 10.30
C ASN A 226 21.72 -7.37 11.06
N GLY A 227 21.37 -7.03 12.30
CA GLY A 227 22.22 -6.18 13.15
C GLY A 227 23.60 -6.80 13.40
N TYR A 228 23.66 -8.13 13.63
CA TYR A 228 24.91 -8.83 13.77
C TYR A 228 25.73 -8.86 12.47
N ILE A 229 25.09 -9.04 11.31
CA ILE A 229 25.76 -8.99 10.00
C ILE A 229 26.37 -7.60 9.78
N GLU A 230 25.63 -6.53 10.04
CA GLU A 230 26.08 -5.16 9.89
C GLU A 230 27.30 -4.87 10.80
N GLU A 231 27.23 -5.27 12.08
CA GLU A 231 28.33 -5.14 13.03
C GLU A 231 29.60 -5.91 12.55
N MET A 232 29.42 -7.13 12.05
CA MET A 232 30.55 -7.96 11.56
C MET A 232 31.17 -7.40 10.29
N ILE A 233 30.35 -6.83 9.37
CA ILE A 233 30.85 -6.18 8.15
C ILE A 233 31.64 -4.90 8.49
N GLU A 234 31.12 -4.06 9.37
CA GLU A 234 31.81 -2.85 9.83
C GLU A 234 33.08 -3.18 10.61
N GLY A 235 33.03 -4.18 11.48
CA GLY A 235 34.15 -4.67 12.30
C GLY A 235 35.11 -5.62 11.60
N GLN A 236 34.95 -5.92 10.29
CA GLN A 236 35.71 -6.97 9.59
C GLN A 236 37.23 -6.84 9.72
N LYS A 237 37.76 -5.63 9.71
CA LYS A 237 39.20 -5.36 9.88
C LYS A 237 39.69 -5.81 11.26
N VAL A 238 38.89 -5.55 12.30
CA VAL A 238 39.21 -5.93 13.69
C VAL A 238 39.17 -7.44 13.85
N ILE A 239 38.13 -8.10 13.31
CA ILE A 239 37.99 -9.56 13.32
C ILE A 239 39.24 -10.21 12.72
N LYS A 240 39.70 -9.71 11.56
CA LYS A 240 40.88 -10.24 10.85
C LYS A 240 42.20 -10.04 11.64
N VAL A 241 42.37 -8.88 12.26
CA VAL A 241 43.58 -8.59 13.05
C VAL A 241 43.70 -9.45 14.31
N PHE A 242 42.53 -9.75 14.94
CA PHE A 242 42.49 -10.53 16.17
C PHE A 242 42.22 -12.03 15.95
N HIS A 243 42.09 -12.48 14.69
CA HIS A 243 41.79 -13.87 14.32
C HIS A 243 40.53 -14.43 14.97
N HIS A 244 39.46 -13.62 15.06
CA HIS A 244 38.17 -13.99 15.67
C HIS A 244 37.14 -14.50 14.65
N GLU A 245 37.56 -14.92 13.44
CA GLU A 245 36.64 -15.37 12.37
C GLU A 245 35.78 -16.53 12.81
N GLN A 246 36.36 -17.56 13.45
CA GLN A 246 35.62 -18.74 13.87
C GLN A 246 34.56 -18.37 14.91
N GLN A 247 34.87 -17.50 15.86
CA GLN A 247 33.90 -17.02 16.86
C GLN A 247 32.75 -16.24 16.21
N ALA A 248 33.04 -15.42 15.19
CA ALA A 248 32.04 -14.70 14.43
C ALA A 248 31.13 -15.65 13.65
N ILE A 249 31.68 -16.69 13.03
CA ILE A 249 30.93 -17.73 12.32
C ILE A 249 30.00 -18.49 13.28
N ASP A 250 30.51 -18.90 14.43
CA ASP A 250 29.73 -19.67 15.43
C ASP A 250 28.54 -18.84 15.95
N GLN A 251 28.76 -17.56 16.22
CA GLN A 251 27.70 -16.65 16.66
C GLN A 251 26.68 -16.35 15.55
N PHE A 252 27.14 -16.22 14.31
CA PHE A 252 26.23 -16.09 13.15
C PHE A 252 25.36 -17.35 13.01
N SER A 253 25.97 -18.53 13.08
CA SER A 253 25.25 -19.80 12.96
C SER A 253 24.15 -19.93 14.01
N ALA A 254 24.43 -19.62 15.26
CA ALA A 254 23.43 -19.66 16.34
C ALA A 254 22.24 -18.71 16.11
N ARG A 255 22.51 -17.49 15.60
CA ARG A 255 21.45 -16.53 15.26
C ARG A 255 20.65 -16.98 14.04
N ASN A 256 21.35 -17.51 13.04
CA ASN A 256 20.72 -18.02 11.81
C ASN A 256 19.80 -19.22 12.11
N ASP A 257 20.20 -20.13 13.00
CA ASP A 257 19.36 -21.24 13.45
C ASP A 257 18.13 -20.77 14.22
N THR A 258 18.27 -19.72 15.02
CA THR A 258 17.15 -19.07 15.71
C THR A 258 16.17 -18.46 14.70
N TYR A 259 16.69 -17.74 13.70
CA TYR A 259 15.87 -17.21 12.60
C TYR A 259 15.20 -18.33 11.80
N GLN A 260 15.93 -19.37 11.42
CA GLN A 260 15.39 -20.52 10.69
C GLN A 260 14.22 -21.17 11.43
N THR A 261 14.36 -21.39 12.75
CA THR A 261 13.30 -21.99 13.57
C THR A 261 12.07 -21.08 13.62
N ALA A 262 12.26 -19.78 13.84
CA ALA A 262 11.18 -18.82 13.87
C ALA A 262 10.48 -18.68 12.50
N ALA A 263 11.25 -18.66 11.41
CA ALA A 263 10.75 -18.60 10.04
C ALA A 263 9.95 -19.85 9.66
N THR A 264 10.47 -21.04 10.02
CA THR A 264 9.77 -22.31 9.79
C THR A 264 8.41 -22.33 10.46
N MET A 265 8.33 -21.91 11.74
CA MET A 265 7.06 -21.85 12.46
C MET A 265 6.08 -20.82 11.85
N ALA A 266 6.57 -19.65 11.47
CA ALA A 266 5.75 -18.63 10.82
C ALA A 266 5.17 -19.12 9.49
N GLN A 267 6.00 -19.73 8.64
CA GLN A 267 5.59 -20.29 7.35
C GLN A 267 4.68 -21.51 7.50
N THR A 268 4.88 -22.34 8.52
CA THR A 268 4.01 -23.49 8.79
C THR A 268 2.58 -23.02 9.11
N TYR A 269 2.41 -22.05 10.01
CA TYR A 269 1.08 -21.50 10.31
C TYR A 269 0.47 -20.77 9.11
N ALA A 270 1.23 -19.95 8.39
CA ALA A 270 0.74 -19.26 7.21
C ALA A 270 0.32 -20.25 6.11
N GLY A 271 1.19 -21.23 5.82
CA GLY A 271 0.96 -22.25 4.79
C GLY A 271 -0.16 -23.23 5.12
N SER A 272 -0.44 -23.47 6.42
CA SER A 272 -1.55 -24.36 6.83
C SER A 272 -2.94 -23.72 6.72
N MET A 273 -3.05 -22.39 6.59
CA MET A 273 -4.33 -21.71 6.54
C MET A 273 -5.15 -22.09 5.32
N MET A 274 -4.55 -22.11 4.13
CA MET A 274 -5.24 -22.42 2.88
C MET A 274 -5.72 -23.89 2.83
N PRO A 275 -4.88 -24.91 3.13
CA PRO A 275 -5.35 -26.29 3.21
C PRO A 275 -6.44 -26.51 4.26
N ALA A 276 -6.34 -25.88 5.44
CA ALA A 276 -7.33 -26.02 6.49
C ALA A 276 -8.71 -25.51 6.06
N THR A 277 -8.77 -24.31 5.48
CA THR A 277 -10.03 -23.72 4.97
C THR A 277 -10.58 -24.48 3.77
N ALA A 278 -9.72 -24.94 2.84
CA ALA A 278 -10.13 -25.72 1.68
C ALA A 278 -10.71 -27.10 2.07
N ASN A 279 -10.07 -27.80 3.04
CA ASN A 279 -10.57 -29.08 3.51
C ASN A 279 -11.90 -28.91 4.27
N LEU A 280 -12.04 -27.86 5.08
CA LEU A 280 -13.30 -27.58 5.76
C LEU A 280 -14.43 -27.27 4.76
N SER A 281 -14.13 -26.55 3.67
CA SER A 281 -15.08 -26.32 2.57
C SER A 281 -15.47 -27.62 1.86
N ARG A 282 -14.53 -28.55 1.66
CA ARG A 282 -14.80 -29.89 1.08
C ARG A 282 -15.67 -30.74 2.00
N ILE A 283 -15.43 -30.69 3.32
CA ILE A 283 -16.25 -31.41 4.31
C ILE A 283 -17.67 -30.81 4.31
N ASN A 284 -17.82 -29.48 4.32
CA ASN A 284 -19.11 -28.83 4.19
C ASN A 284 -19.87 -29.32 2.93
N TYR A 285 -19.17 -29.33 1.78
CA TYR A 285 -19.74 -29.84 0.53
C TYR A 285 -20.23 -31.31 0.65
N ALA A 286 -19.41 -32.18 1.22
CA ALA A 286 -19.75 -33.61 1.39
C ALA A 286 -20.94 -33.80 2.33
N VAL A 287 -20.94 -33.11 3.50
CA VAL A 287 -22.08 -33.16 4.45
C VAL A 287 -23.35 -32.64 3.81
N THR A 288 -23.25 -31.51 3.11
CA THR A 288 -24.41 -30.92 2.41
C THR A 288 -24.93 -31.86 1.29
N CYS A 289 -24.01 -32.52 0.58
CA CYS A 289 -24.38 -33.51 -0.44
C CYS A 289 -25.13 -34.72 0.18
N CYS A 290 -24.63 -35.25 1.28
CA CYS A 290 -25.28 -36.39 1.97
C CYS A 290 -26.66 -36.00 2.53
N VAL A 291 -26.74 -34.90 3.29
CA VAL A 291 -28.02 -34.46 3.89
C VAL A 291 -28.99 -33.99 2.82
N GLY A 292 -28.55 -33.24 1.83
CA GLY A 292 -29.38 -32.81 0.69
C GLY A 292 -29.84 -33.97 -0.17
N GLY A 293 -28.99 -35.01 -0.35
CA GLY A 293 -29.35 -36.25 -1.01
C GLY A 293 -30.46 -37.03 -0.28
N LEU A 294 -30.36 -37.14 1.06
CA LEU A 294 -31.41 -37.75 1.89
C LEU A 294 -32.74 -36.99 1.79
N LEU A 295 -32.71 -35.65 1.79
CA LEU A 295 -33.88 -34.80 1.60
C LEU A 295 -34.48 -34.96 0.19
N ALA A 296 -33.66 -35.17 -0.82
CA ALA A 296 -34.10 -35.41 -2.19
C ALA A 296 -34.76 -36.78 -2.33
N MET A 297 -34.19 -37.83 -1.71
CA MET A 297 -34.82 -39.17 -1.65
C MET A 297 -36.18 -39.14 -0.92
N GLY A 298 -36.31 -38.28 0.09
CA GLY A 298 -37.57 -38.05 0.80
C GLY A 298 -38.59 -37.17 0.04
N GLY A 299 -38.30 -36.72 -1.17
CA GLY A 299 -39.17 -35.88 -1.98
C GLY A 299 -39.32 -34.43 -1.49
N VAL A 300 -38.58 -34.03 -0.48
CA VAL A 300 -38.63 -32.66 0.08
C VAL A 300 -37.80 -31.68 -0.73
N PHE A 301 -36.82 -32.18 -1.49
CA PHE A 301 -35.84 -31.35 -2.22
C PHE A 301 -35.60 -31.97 -3.61
N ASP A 302 -35.63 -31.18 -4.67
CA ASP A 302 -35.42 -31.68 -6.03
C ASP A 302 -33.90 -31.78 -6.37
N ILE A 303 -33.57 -32.70 -7.31
CA ILE A 303 -32.19 -33.00 -7.69
C ILE A 303 -31.49 -31.78 -8.32
N GLY A 304 -32.22 -31.01 -9.14
CA GLY A 304 -31.66 -29.80 -9.77
C GLY A 304 -31.38 -28.72 -8.74
N SER A 305 -32.25 -28.55 -7.75
CA SER A 305 -31.98 -27.62 -6.61
C SER A 305 -30.80 -28.09 -5.80
N LEU A 306 -30.62 -29.38 -5.55
CA LEU A 306 -29.45 -29.92 -4.86
C LEU A 306 -28.17 -29.60 -5.64
N GLY A 307 -28.17 -29.82 -6.95
CA GLY A 307 -27.02 -29.50 -7.82
C GLY A 307 -26.64 -28.02 -7.76
N ALA A 308 -27.61 -27.11 -7.90
CA ALA A 308 -27.40 -25.68 -7.78
C ALA A 308 -26.90 -25.29 -6.37
N TYR A 309 -27.49 -25.87 -5.32
CA TYR A 309 -27.12 -25.63 -3.94
C TYR A 309 -25.66 -25.98 -3.67
N LEU A 310 -25.20 -27.14 -4.15
CA LEU A 310 -23.82 -27.60 -4.01
C LEU A 310 -22.80 -26.67 -4.72
N LEU A 311 -23.17 -26.05 -5.84
CA LEU A 311 -22.36 -25.02 -6.48
C LEU A 311 -22.22 -23.77 -5.58
N TYR A 312 -23.33 -23.32 -4.97
CA TYR A 312 -23.28 -22.18 -4.05
C TYR A 312 -22.49 -22.46 -2.78
N VAL A 313 -22.54 -23.67 -2.24
CA VAL A 313 -21.69 -24.07 -1.08
C VAL A 313 -20.21 -23.94 -1.39
N LYS A 314 -19.78 -24.29 -2.61
CA LYS A 314 -18.39 -24.05 -3.05
C LYS A 314 -18.08 -22.58 -3.20
N GLN A 315 -19.01 -21.81 -3.72
CA GLN A 315 -18.83 -20.40 -4.04
C GLN A 315 -18.77 -19.51 -2.78
N VAL A 316 -19.48 -19.87 -1.69
CA VAL A 316 -19.60 -19.03 -0.50
C VAL A 316 -18.29 -18.86 0.29
N SER A 317 -17.37 -19.81 0.19
CA SER A 317 -16.12 -19.82 0.97
C SER A 317 -15.03 -18.90 0.40
N GLN A 318 -15.00 -18.68 -0.91
CA GLN A 318 -13.98 -17.89 -1.59
C GLN A 318 -13.99 -16.39 -1.23
N PRO A 319 -15.14 -15.69 -1.24
CA PRO A 319 -15.19 -14.25 -0.94
C PRO A 319 -14.64 -13.89 0.44
N VAL A 320 -14.87 -14.72 1.45
CA VAL A 320 -14.38 -14.49 2.82
C VAL A 320 -12.84 -14.38 2.87
N SER A 321 -12.17 -15.31 2.19
CA SER A 321 -10.70 -15.31 2.12
C SER A 321 -10.15 -14.11 1.34
N GLN A 322 -10.78 -13.80 0.20
CA GLN A 322 -10.37 -12.71 -0.68
C GLN A 322 -10.57 -11.33 -0.03
N ILE A 323 -11.70 -11.09 0.63
CA ILE A 323 -11.96 -9.84 1.37
C ILE A 323 -10.90 -9.65 2.45
N SER A 324 -10.56 -10.70 3.21
CA SER A 324 -9.55 -10.61 4.26
C SER A 324 -8.17 -10.20 3.75
N GLN A 325 -7.76 -10.68 2.56
CA GLN A 325 -6.50 -10.28 1.92
C GLN A 325 -6.55 -8.82 1.46
N GLN A 326 -7.66 -8.39 0.84
CA GLN A 326 -7.82 -7.03 0.33
C GLN A 326 -7.84 -5.97 1.44
N VAL A 327 -8.37 -6.30 2.63
CA VAL A 327 -8.34 -5.37 3.78
C VAL A 327 -6.91 -4.96 4.13
N ASN A 328 -5.95 -5.87 4.10
CA ASN A 328 -4.56 -5.55 4.39
C ASN A 328 -3.96 -4.60 3.34
N THR A 329 -4.23 -4.84 2.06
CA THR A 329 -3.79 -3.96 0.97
C THR A 329 -4.40 -2.56 1.09
N ILE A 330 -5.69 -2.48 1.43
CA ILE A 330 -6.38 -1.20 1.66
C ILE A 330 -5.76 -0.44 2.82
N LEU A 331 -5.50 -1.10 3.95
CA LEU A 331 -4.88 -0.46 5.11
C LEU A 331 -3.45 0.03 4.81
N ALA A 332 -2.66 -0.76 4.06
CA ALA A 332 -1.33 -0.35 3.61
C ALA A 332 -1.39 0.87 2.69
N ALA A 333 -2.35 0.90 1.76
CA ALA A 333 -2.54 2.01 0.84
C ALA A 333 -2.99 3.29 1.56
N ILE A 334 -3.86 3.18 2.58
CA ILE A 334 -4.27 4.33 3.39
C ILE A 334 -3.07 4.88 4.18
N ALA A 335 -2.23 4.03 4.75
CA ALA A 335 -1.01 4.46 5.43
C ALA A 335 -0.01 5.13 4.47
N GLY A 336 0.15 4.61 3.25
CA GLY A 336 0.93 5.25 2.19
C GLY A 336 0.37 6.61 1.79
N ALA A 337 -0.95 6.69 1.58
CA ALA A 337 -1.63 7.94 1.27
C ALA A 337 -1.50 8.98 2.39
N GLU A 338 -1.56 8.58 3.65
CA GLU A 338 -1.34 9.48 4.80
C GLU A 338 0.06 10.11 4.75
N ARG A 339 1.10 9.33 4.43
CA ARG A 339 2.46 9.85 4.25
C ARG A 339 2.58 10.81 3.04
N ILE A 340 1.89 10.51 1.94
CA ILE A 340 1.83 11.40 0.77
C ILE A 340 1.16 12.72 1.16
N PHE A 341 0.00 12.68 1.82
CA PHE A 341 -0.72 13.87 2.24
C PHE A 341 0.02 14.66 3.31
N ALA A 342 0.81 14.03 4.17
CA ALA A 342 1.65 14.72 5.13
C ALA A 342 2.67 15.65 4.45
N VAL A 343 3.23 15.24 3.29
CA VAL A 343 4.08 16.14 2.48
C VAL A 343 3.27 17.25 1.84
N MET A 344 2.09 16.92 1.28
CA MET A 344 1.24 17.90 0.61
C MET A 344 0.72 18.98 1.56
N GLU A 345 0.61 18.68 2.86
CA GLU A 345 0.14 19.60 3.91
C GLU A 345 1.28 20.31 4.64
N ALA A 346 2.54 19.99 4.32
CA ALA A 346 3.68 20.69 4.87
C ALA A 346 3.64 22.17 4.47
N GLN A 347 4.06 23.03 5.38
CA GLN A 347 4.08 24.48 5.14
C GLN A 347 5.02 24.81 3.99
N PRO A 348 4.58 25.59 2.99
CA PRO A 348 5.44 26.06 1.92
C PRO A 348 6.47 27.05 2.48
N GLU A 349 7.48 27.37 1.68
CA GLU A 349 8.40 28.45 1.97
C GLU A 349 7.62 29.79 1.97
N GLU A 350 7.78 30.52 3.05
CA GLU A 350 7.17 31.86 3.17
C GLU A 350 8.12 32.87 2.52
N ASP A 351 7.67 33.51 1.44
CA ASP A 351 8.36 34.61 0.80
C ASP A 351 7.56 35.91 1.00
N GLU A 352 7.87 36.62 2.08
CA GLU A 352 7.30 37.94 2.36
C GLU A 352 8.18 39.06 1.76
N GLY A 353 9.19 38.70 0.98
CA GLY A 353 10.13 39.62 0.36
C GLY A 353 9.45 40.55 -0.64
N GLN A 354 9.65 41.87 -0.45
CA GLN A 354 9.11 42.89 -1.37
C GLN A 354 10.12 43.26 -2.47
N THR A 355 11.37 42.79 -2.38
CA THR A 355 12.41 43.05 -3.38
C THR A 355 12.49 41.85 -4.32
N THR A 356 12.35 42.10 -5.63
CA THR A 356 12.36 41.06 -6.66
C THR A 356 13.57 41.15 -7.57
N ILE A 357 14.00 40.03 -8.16
CA ILE A 357 15.05 40.03 -9.19
C ILE A 357 14.38 40.18 -10.56
N VAL A 358 14.82 41.22 -11.31
CA VAL A 358 14.30 41.51 -12.65
C VAL A 358 15.45 41.53 -13.68
N ARG A 359 15.10 41.26 -14.93
CA ARG A 359 16.04 41.41 -16.05
C ARG A 359 16.12 42.86 -16.45
N VAL A 360 17.34 43.34 -16.70
CA VAL A 360 17.54 44.72 -17.07
C VAL A 360 18.46 44.86 -18.30
N GLU A 361 18.22 45.92 -19.05
CA GLU A 361 19.13 46.42 -20.04
C GLU A 361 19.91 47.59 -19.45
N LYS A 362 21.24 47.58 -19.65
CA LYS A 362 22.16 48.59 -19.10
C LYS A 362 22.59 49.55 -20.21
N ASN A 363 22.10 50.77 -20.15
CA ASN A 363 22.48 51.87 -21.05
C ASN A 363 23.30 52.90 -20.25
N GLY A 364 24.65 52.73 -20.30
CA GLY A 364 25.51 53.56 -19.48
C GLY A 364 25.32 53.30 -18.00
N ASN A 365 24.80 54.28 -17.26
CA ASN A 365 24.54 54.20 -15.82
C ASN A 365 23.06 53.93 -15.51
N THR A 366 22.20 53.85 -16.51
CA THR A 366 20.74 53.66 -16.35
C THR A 366 20.38 52.20 -16.56
N LEU A 367 19.62 51.63 -15.62
CA LEU A 367 19.05 50.30 -15.71
C LEU A 367 17.56 50.41 -16.09
N THR A 368 17.16 49.67 -17.10
CA THR A 368 15.74 49.60 -17.54
C THR A 368 15.28 48.16 -17.49
N GLU A 369 14.16 47.92 -16.85
CA GLU A 369 13.56 46.58 -16.78
C GLU A 369 13.05 46.16 -18.17
N VAL A 370 13.44 44.93 -18.60
CA VAL A 370 13.08 44.37 -19.90
C VAL A 370 12.66 42.90 -19.77
N PRO A 371 11.71 42.42 -20.57
CA PRO A 371 11.24 41.05 -20.50
C PRO A 371 12.23 40.05 -21.18
N GLN A 372 13.14 40.55 -22.05
CA GLN A 372 14.07 39.74 -22.81
C GLN A 372 15.28 39.27 -21.96
N ARG A 373 15.93 38.20 -22.38
CA ARG A 373 17.16 37.70 -21.74
C ARG A 373 18.36 38.56 -22.17
N THR A 374 18.80 39.46 -21.28
CA THR A 374 19.94 40.34 -21.51
C THR A 374 21.23 39.87 -20.88
N GLY A 375 21.16 38.86 -19.97
CA GLY A 375 22.29 38.46 -19.13
C GLY A 375 22.56 39.37 -17.96
N HIS A 376 21.89 40.52 -17.85
CA HIS A 376 21.99 41.45 -16.75
C HIS A 376 20.76 41.40 -15.85
N TRP A 377 20.97 41.48 -14.54
CA TRP A 377 19.93 41.37 -13.53
C TRP A 377 20.04 42.51 -12.53
N ALA A 378 18.93 42.93 -11.97
CA ALA A 378 18.88 43.93 -10.92
C ALA A 378 17.88 43.55 -9.83
N TRP A 379 18.12 44.00 -8.62
CA TRP A 379 17.17 44.03 -7.53
C TRP A 379 16.18 45.17 -7.75
N LYS A 380 14.93 44.88 -7.87
CA LYS A 380 13.84 45.86 -7.93
C LYS A 380 13.23 46.01 -6.53
N LYS A 381 13.42 47.18 -5.92
CA LYS A 381 12.83 47.48 -4.61
C LYS A 381 11.38 47.90 -4.74
N PRO A 382 10.61 47.95 -3.60
CA PRO A 382 9.20 48.37 -3.61
C PRO A 382 8.98 49.78 -4.13
N ASP A 383 9.95 50.67 -3.99
CA ASP A 383 9.95 52.02 -4.52
C ASP A 383 10.20 52.13 -6.03
N GLY A 384 10.37 50.96 -6.70
CA GLY A 384 10.66 50.88 -8.12
C GLY A 384 12.13 51.10 -8.49
N SER A 385 13.01 51.40 -7.52
CA SER A 385 14.45 51.58 -7.78
C SER A 385 15.10 50.25 -8.18
N LEU A 386 16.04 50.34 -9.17
CA LEU A 386 16.79 49.20 -9.67
C LEU A 386 18.23 49.28 -9.18
N THR A 387 18.73 48.21 -8.57
CA THR A 387 20.11 48.07 -8.13
C THR A 387 20.75 46.89 -8.86
N GLU A 388 21.83 47.14 -9.60
CA GLU A 388 22.52 46.13 -10.40
C GLU A 388 22.98 44.93 -9.53
N LEU A 389 22.62 43.72 -9.95
CA LEU A 389 23.10 42.48 -9.31
C LEU A 389 24.47 42.15 -9.90
N ARG A 390 25.53 42.39 -9.14
CA ARG A 390 26.92 42.15 -9.60
C ARG A 390 27.45 40.80 -9.22
N GLY A 391 26.80 40.08 -8.30
CA GLY A 391 27.26 38.80 -7.78
C GLY A 391 28.42 38.93 -6.75
N ASP A 392 28.52 40.08 -6.09
CA ASP A 392 29.36 40.24 -4.88
C ASP A 392 28.59 39.66 -3.68
N VAL A 393 29.16 38.65 -3.04
CA VAL A 393 28.53 37.97 -1.88
C VAL A 393 29.50 38.06 -0.70
N ARG A 394 29.04 38.57 0.42
CA ARG A 394 29.80 38.67 1.66
C ARG A 394 29.00 38.13 2.84
N PHE A 395 29.65 37.22 3.56
CA PHE A 395 29.23 36.77 4.87
C PHE A 395 30.14 37.45 5.89
N ASP A 396 29.56 38.09 6.88
CA ASP A 396 30.27 38.79 7.93
C ASP A 396 29.75 38.34 9.29
N HIS A 397 30.54 37.51 9.98
CA HIS A 397 30.19 36.92 11.29
C HIS A 397 28.82 36.25 11.33
N VAL A 398 28.47 35.49 10.27
CA VAL A 398 27.14 34.87 10.12
C VAL A 398 27.02 33.64 11.01
N THR A 399 26.03 33.67 11.91
CA THR A 399 25.58 32.49 12.66
C THR A 399 24.20 32.12 12.20
N PHE A 400 23.99 30.84 11.82
CA PHE A 400 22.73 30.35 11.27
C PHE A 400 22.32 29.01 11.90
N GLY A 401 21.05 28.85 12.16
CA GLY A 401 20.42 27.61 12.57
C GLY A 401 18.96 27.57 12.16
N TYR A 402 18.43 26.37 11.89
CA TYR A 402 17.01 26.18 11.60
C TYR A 402 16.13 26.29 12.85
N ASP A 403 16.69 25.98 14.01
CA ASP A 403 16.03 26.12 15.32
C ASP A 403 16.78 27.19 16.14
N PRO A 404 16.07 28.06 16.89
CA PRO A 404 16.69 29.10 17.69
C PRO A 404 17.75 28.58 18.68
N ASP A 405 17.54 27.35 19.18
CA ASP A 405 18.42 26.74 20.20
C ASP A 405 19.55 25.89 19.59
N LYS A 406 19.61 25.75 18.25
CA LYS A 406 20.60 24.91 17.57
C LYS A 406 21.22 25.61 16.38
N ALA A 407 22.31 26.34 16.62
CA ALA A 407 23.09 26.87 15.52
C ALA A 407 23.83 25.75 14.77
N VAL A 408 23.79 25.82 13.44
CA VAL A 408 24.49 24.91 12.51
C VAL A 408 25.74 25.52 11.95
N LEU A 409 25.71 26.83 11.66
CA LEU A 409 26.87 27.65 11.28
C LEU A 409 27.17 28.60 12.40
N HIS A 410 28.46 28.72 12.74
CA HIS A 410 28.90 29.57 13.82
C HIS A 410 29.94 30.53 13.28
N ASP A 411 29.66 31.85 13.35
CA ASP A 411 30.61 32.93 13.10
C ASP A 411 31.38 32.80 11.76
N ILE A 412 30.63 32.56 10.68
CA ILE A 412 31.19 32.33 9.34
C ILE A 412 31.43 33.68 8.66
N SER A 413 32.68 33.95 8.29
CA SER A 413 33.06 35.09 7.48
C SER A 413 33.73 34.62 6.18
N LEU A 414 33.17 35.00 5.05
CA LEU A 414 33.70 34.69 3.72
C LEU A 414 33.21 35.71 2.69
N PHE A 415 33.91 35.81 1.56
CA PHE A 415 33.48 36.66 0.46
C PHE A 415 33.72 35.99 -0.90
N ALA A 416 32.94 36.39 -1.88
CA ALA A 416 33.10 36.05 -3.28
C ALA A 416 32.95 37.31 -4.12
N GLU A 417 33.95 37.65 -4.91
CA GLU A 417 33.92 38.79 -5.84
C GLU A 417 33.15 38.45 -7.13
N PRO A 418 32.64 39.46 -7.85
CA PRO A 418 31.93 39.25 -9.11
C PRO A 418 32.72 38.38 -10.10
N GLY A 419 32.12 37.32 -10.59
CA GLY A 419 32.73 36.35 -11.52
C GLY A 419 33.65 35.31 -10.86
N GLN A 420 33.89 35.36 -9.57
CA GLN A 420 34.64 34.37 -8.83
C GLN A 420 33.85 33.08 -8.63
N LYS A 421 34.52 31.94 -8.73
CA LYS A 421 33.93 30.62 -8.40
C LYS A 421 34.57 30.11 -7.10
N ILE A 422 33.77 29.90 -6.07
CA ILE A 422 34.20 29.36 -4.80
C ILE A 422 33.58 27.96 -4.62
N ALA A 423 34.37 26.97 -4.24
CA ALA A 423 33.94 25.63 -3.89
C ALA A 423 34.11 25.42 -2.39
N PHE A 424 33.05 25.01 -1.71
CA PHE A 424 33.11 24.53 -0.34
C PHE A 424 33.42 23.04 -0.36
N VAL A 425 34.43 22.62 0.39
CA VAL A 425 34.83 21.23 0.58
C VAL A 425 34.81 20.91 2.07
N GLY A 426 34.26 19.76 2.45
CA GLY A 426 34.16 19.31 3.83
C GLY A 426 34.47 17.83 3.96
#